data_391b56f438510ba296f8c6c4bb277376
#
_entry.id   391b56f438510ba296f8c6c4bb277376
#
_cell.length_a   1.000
_cell.length_b   1.000
_cell.length_c   1.000
_cell.angle_alpha   90.00
_cell.angle_beta   90.00
_cell.angle_gamma   90.00
#
_symmetry.space_group_name_H-M   'P 1'
#
loop_
_entity.id
_entity.type
_entity.pdbx_description
1 polymer ?
#
loop_
_entity_poly.entity_id
_entity_poly.type
_entity_poly.pdbx_seq_one_letter_code
_entity_poly.pdbx_strand_id
1 'polypeptide(L)'
;MKSKFLKTIGLALATVACIGMTAFAAPSPTASTPVSDTAVSGTDADGQAIDISDIIITSEIPSEYADVVNEIQTEAGFTKVVNDLGLVKVIGASSEENLTLLDVKDVSVIGNVKFPVTLTFNVKGVVNTTKGTILHYNGTAWEVIDTTMGNGTMTGTFDSLSPVAFVVDKTTLQGAEGSGSDGSSDTKSPQTAAAYPAAAALMGLSGIAVIAVLKKRA
;
A
#
# COMPACT_ATOMS: atom_id res chain seq x y z
N MET A 1 30.71 -20.58 -69.21
CA MET A 1 29.35 -21.12 -69.03
C MET A 1 28.72 -20.38 -67.89
N LYS A 2 27.66 -19.61 -68.07
CA LYS A 2 27.05 -18.70 -67.09
C LYS A 2 25.86 -19.40 -66.53
N SER A 3 25.86 -19.63 -65.19
CA SER A 3 24.70 -20.13 -64.46
C SER A 3 24.16 -19.04 -63.53
N LYS A 4 22.93 -18.60 -63.80
CA LYS A 4 22.19 -17.60 -63.04
C LYS A 4 21.42 -18.34 -61.92
N PHE A 5 21.74 -18.07 -60.69
CA PHE A 5 20.93 -18.53 -59.55
C PHE A 5 19.90 -17.44 -59.17
N LEU A 6 18.65 -17.83 -59.33
CA LEU A 6 17.48 -17.05 -58.89
C LEU A 6 17.45 -17.05 -57.35
N LYS A 7 17.41 -15.86 -56.76
CA LYS A 7 17.20 -15.68 -55.31
C LYS A 7 15.69 -15.63 -55.04
N THR A 8 15.18 -16.69 -54.44
CA THR A 8 13.81 -16.72 -53.87
C THR A 8 13.85 -16.03 -52.53
N ILE A 9 13.22 -14.87 -52.40
CA ILE A 9 13.05 -14.17 -51.15
C ILE A 9 11.79 -14.76 -50.48
N GLY A 10 11.99 -15.57 -49.45
CA GLY A 10 10.91 -16.04 -48.57
C GLY A 10 10.51 -14.93 -47.60
N LEU A 11 9.33 -14.37 -47.77
CA LEU A 11 8.72 -13.44 -46.84
C LEU A 11 8.19 -14.23 -45.65
N ALA A 12 8.93 -14.25 -44.57
CA ALA A 12 8.45 -14.80 -43.29
C ALA A 12 7.55 -13.77 -42.60
N LEU A 13 6.24 -14.04 -42.59
CA LEU A 13 5.25 -13.26 -41.88
C LEU A 13 5.38 -13.60 -40.39
N ALA A 14 6.06 -12.75 -39.63
CA ALA A 14 6.11 -12.85 -38.17
C ALA A 14 4.79 -12.35 -37.60
N THR A 15 3.89 -13.25 -37.24
CA THR A 15 2.72 -12.93 -36.43
C THR A 15 3.18 -12.63 -35.01
N VAL A 16 3.23 -11.36 -34.65
CA VAL A 16 3.39 -10.91 -33.28
C VAL A 16 2.09 -11.22 -32.53
N ALA A 17 2.10 -12.28 -31.74
CA ALA A 17 1.05 -12.52 -30.76
C ALA A 17 1.19 -11.45 -29.67
N CYS A 18 0.33 -10.44 -29.70
CA CYS A 18 0.12 -9.54 -28.57
C CYS A 18 -0.49 -10.35 -27.42
N ILE A 19 0.35 -10.91 -26.57
CA ILE A 19 -0.07 -11.39 -25.25
C ILE A 19 -0.49 -10.12 -24.52
N GLY A 20 -1.80 -9.95 -24.33
CA GLY A 20 -2.36 -8.89 -23.52
C GLY A 20 -1.82 -9.00 -22.09
N MET A 21 -0.78 -8.25 -21.80
CA MET A 21 -0.41 -7.97 -20.42
C MET A 21 -1.54 -7.12 -19.86
N THR A 22 -2.38 -7.73 -19.02
CA THR A 22 -3.22 -6.97 -18.12
C THR A 22 -2.25 -6.17 -17.24
N ALA A 23 -2.14 -4.88 -17.53
CA ALA A 23 -1.44 -3.96 -16.65
C ALA A 23 -2.22 -3.93 -15.34
N PHE A 24 -1.78 -4.72 -14.36
CA PHE A 24 -2.15 -4.48 -12.98
C PHE A 24 -1.54 -3.12 -12.64
N ALA A 25 -2.41 -2.14 -12.43
CA ALA A 25 -1.98 -0.86 -11.93
C ALA A 25 -1.28 -1.11 -10.59
N ALA A 26 0.02 -0.86 -10.54
CA ALA A 26 0.73 -0.78 -9.28
C ALA A 26 -0.08 0.14 -8.35
N PRO A 27 -0.29 -0.23 -7.08
CA PRO A 27 -0.97 0.64 -6.15
C PRO A 27 -0.19 1.95 -6.10
N SER A 28 -0.77 2.99 -6.73
CA SER A 28 -0.23 4.34 -6.64
C SER A 28 -0.20 4.70 -5.16
N PRO A 29 0.92 5.16 -4.59
CA PRO A 29 0.93 5.58 -3.21
C PRO A 29 -0.06 6.74 -3.09
N THR A 30 -1.23 6.43 -2.55
CA THR A 30 -2.21 7.46 -2.21
C THR A 30 -1.59 8.28 -1.11
N ALA A 31 -1.46 9.58 -1.33
CA ALA A 31 -0.72 10.54 -0.53
C ALA A 31 -1.30 10.79 0.89
N SER A 32 -1.40 9.75 1.69
CA SER A 32 -1.46 9.83 3.14
C SER A 32 -0.76 8.59 3.66
N THR A 33 0.46 8.75 4.17
CA THR A 33 1.18 7.66 4.83
C THR A 33 0.26 7.04 5.88
N PRO A 34 -0.09 5.75 5.77
CA PRO A 34 -1.00 5.13 6.71
C PRO A 34 -0.36 4.96 8.09
N VAL A 35 0.98 5.07 8.18
CA VAL A 35 1.73 4.99 9.44
C VAL A 35 2.19 6.39 9.85
N SER A 36 1.84 6.79 11.08
CA SER A 36 2.24 8.08 11.65
C SER A 36 3.75 8.13 11.93
N ASP A 37 4.34 9.29 11.78
CA ASP A 37 5.73 9.57 12.18
C ASP A 37 5.87 9.75 13.73
N THR A 38 4.83 9.41 14.49
CA THR A 38 4.82 9.46 15.96
C THR A 38 4.38 8.11 16.51
N ALA A 39 5.19 7.53 17.40
CA ALA A 39 4.82 6.33 18.14
C ALA A 39 3.67 6.61 19.12
N VAL A 40 2.90 5.58 19.45
CA VAL A 40 1.91 5.62 20.52
C VAL A 40 2.57 5.36 21.86
N SER A 41 3.48 4.38 21.91
CA SER A 41 4.22 4.02 23.13
C SER A 41 5.46 3.19 22.74
N GLY A 42 6.41 3.14 23.67
CA GLY A 42 7.56 2.24 23.62
C GLY A 42 7.95 1.76 25.01
N THR A 43 8.45 0.53 25.11
CA THR A 43 9.03 -0.02 26.33
C THR A 43 10.32 -0.75 25.99
N ASP A 44 11.29 -0.71 26.91
CA ASP A 44 12.55 -1.43 26.79
C ASP A 44 12.46 -2.86 27.35
N ALA A 45 13.56 -3.60 27.30
CA ALA A 45 13.66 -4.97 27.82
C ALA A 45 13.37 -5.11 29.31
N ASP A 46 13.57 -4.06 30.11
CA ASP A 46 13.28 -4.04 31.54
C ASP A 46 11.83 -3.62 31.82
N GLY A 47 11.02 -3.39 30.77
CA GLY A 47 9.63 -2.90 30.88
C GLY A 47 9.54 -1.41 31.22
N GLN A 48 10.64 -0.66 31.10
CA GLN A 48 10.64 0.77 31.33
C GLN A 48 10.05 1.49 30.11
N ALA A 49 9.19 2.46 30.37
CA ALA A 49 8.64 3.28 29.28
C ALA A 49 9.76 4.12 28.64
N ILE A 50 9.78 4.10 27.30
CA ILE A 50 10.61 4.98 26.49
C ILE A 50 9.83 6.27 26.26
N ASP A 51 10.47 7.44 26.45
CA ASP A 51 9.82 8.70 26.12
C ASP A 51 9.50 8.74 24.61
N ILE A 52 8.26 9.11 24.27
CA ILE A 52 7.82 9.14 22.86
C ILE A 52 8.68 10.10 22.03
N SER A 53 9.21 11.16 22.63
CA SER A 53 10.13 12.10 21.99
C SER A 53 11.49 11.49 21.63
N ASP A 54 11.86 10.39 22.27
CA ASP A 54 13.09 9.66 22.00
C ASP A 54 12.90 8.59 20.90
N ILE A 55 11.67 8.31 20.49
CA ILE A 55 11.34 7.38 19.40
C ILE A 55 11.21 8.17 18.11
N ILE A 56 12.17 8.03 17.23
CA ILE A 56 12.20 8.70 15.92
C ILE A 56 11.62 7.74 14.88
N ILE A 57 10.56 8.16 14.21
CA ILE A 57 9.94 7.47 13.08
C ILE A 57 9.94 8.42 11.90
N THR A 58 10.55 8.03 10.78
CA THR A 58 10.65 8.88 9.61
C THR A 58 10.45 8.10 8.32
N SER A 59 9.98 8.79 7.29
CA SER A 59 9.95 8.28 5.91
C SER A 59 11.28 8.49 5.17
N GLU A 60 12.22 9.22 5.77
CA GLU A 60 13.57 9.39 5.22
C GLU A 60 14.39 8.16 5.54
N ILE A 61 14.63 7.34 4.52
CA ILE A 61 15.39 6.10 4.65
C ILE A 61 16.88 6.41 4.49
N PRO A 62 17.75 5.98 5.43
CA PRO A 62 19.20 6.09 5.27
C PRO A 62 19.67 5.47 3.95
N SER A 63 20.68 6.09 3.32
CA SER A 63 21.17 5.68 2.00
C SER A 63 21.65 4.22 1.94
N GLU A 64 22.12 3.69 3.06
CA GLU A 64 22.53 2.29 3.20
C GLU A 64 21.40 1.28 3.05
N TYR A 65 20.14 1.69 3.29
CA TYR A 65 18.95 0.86 3.15
C TYR A 65 18.10 1.22 1.92
N ALA A 66 18.48 2.24 1.17
CA ALA A 66 17.69 2.76 0.07
C ALA A 66 17.36 1.68 -0.97
N ASP A 67 18.33 0.84 -1.33
CA ASP A 67 18.14 -0.19 -2.35
C ASP A 67 17.13 -1.25 -1.91
N VAL A 68 17.24 -1.76 -0.69
CA VAL A 68 16.33 -2.81 -0.18
C VAL A 68 14.93 -2.27 0.08
N VAL A 69 14.81 -1.01 0.49
CA VAL A 69 13.51 -0.35 0.66
C VAL A 69 12.88 -0.07 -0.70
N ASN A 70 13.63 0.43 -1.66
CA ASN A 70 13.12 0.60 -3.03
C ASN A 70 12.70 -0.75 -3.64
N GLU A 71 13.44 -1.84 -3.39
CA GLU A 71 13.08 -3.17 -3.89
C GLU A 71 11.73 -3.62 -3.33
N ILE A 72 11.51 -3.59 -1.99
CA ILE A 72 10.24 -4.04 -1.39
C ILE A 72 9.04 -3.16 -1.79
N GLN A 73 9.28 -1.91 -2.19
CA GLN A 73 8.23 -1.02 -2.70
C GLN A 73 7.82 -1.32 -4.14
N THR A 74 8.57 -2.16 -4.87
CA THR A 74 8.15 -2.66 -6.18
C THR A 74 7.23 -3.87 -6.05
N GLU A 75 6.34 -4.09 -7.02
CA GLU A 75 5.48 -5.28 -7.05
C GLU A 75 6.30 -6.58 -7.01
N ALA A 76 7.35 -6.67 -7.84
CA ALA A 76 8.21 -7.86 -7.90
C ALA A 76 8.98 -8.09 -6.59
N GLY A 77 9.53 -7.05 -5.99
CA GLY A 77 10.25 -7.15 -4.73
C GLY A 77 9.34 -7.49 -3.56
N PHE A 78 8.15 -6.88 -3.50
CA PHE A 78 7.15 -7.23 -2.49
C PHE A 78 6.70 -8.68 -2.61
N THR A 79 6.33 -9.13 -3.82
CA THR A 79 5.99 -10.53 -4.12
C THR A 79 7.10 -11.48 -3.67
N LYS A 80 8.36 -11.15 -3.97
CA LYS A 80 9.51 -11.94 -3.52
C LYS A 80 9.55 -12.05 -1.99
N VAL A 81 9.43 -10.96 -1.25
CA VAL A 81 9.43 -10.94 0.23
C VAL A 81 8.24 -11.73 0.79
N VAL A 82 7.04 -11.58 0.19
CA VAL A 82 5.84 -12.36 0.58
C VAL A 82 6.11 -13.86 0.47
N ASN A 83 6.74 -14.30 -0.60
CA ASN A 83 7.02 -15.71 -0.84
C ASN A 83 8.18 -16.22 0.03
N ASP A 84 9.28 -15.48 0.14
CA ASP A 84 10.45 -15.86 0.92
C ASP A 84 10.10 -16.03 2.41
N LEU A 85 9.22 -15.19 2.95
CA LEU A 85 8.77 -15.23 4.34
C LEU A 85 7.47 -16.03 4.54
N GLY A 86 6.82 -16.49 3.48
CA GLY A 86 5.54 -17.20 3.56
C GLY A 86 4.42 -16.37 4.18
N LEU A 87 4.36 -15.07 3.90
CA LEU A 87 3.50 -14.10 4.59
C LEU A 87 2.01 -14.44 4.49
N VAL A 88 1.56 -15.07 3.40
CA VAL A 88 0.16 -15.52 3.27
C VAL A 88 -0.23 -16.40 4.44
N LYS A 89 0.64 -17.35 4.81
CA LYS A 89 0.41 -18.27 5.93
C LYS A 89 0.61 -17.57 7.28
N VAL A 90 1.65 -16.76 7.39
CA VAL A 90 1.98 -16.02 8.63
C VAL A 90 0.85 -15.10 9.05
N ILE A 91 0.35 -14.32 8.11
CA ILE A 91 -0.74 -13.34 8.32
C ILE A 91 -2.12 -14.02 8.35
N GLY A 92 -2.25 -15.20 7.74
CA GLY A 92 -3.52 -15.91 7.57
C GLY A 92 -4.41 -15.25 6.51
N ALA A 93 -3.79 -14.63 5.50
CA ALA A 93 -4.49 -14.08 4.35
C ALA A 93 -5.04 -15.19 3.45
N SER A 94 -6.09 -14.87 2.68
CA SER A 94 -6.70 -15.85 1.77
C SER A 94 -5.88 -16.05 0.50
N SER A 95 -5.14 -15.03 0.07
CA SER A 95 -4.25 -15.08 -1.10
C SER A 95 -3.17 -14.01 -0.99
N GLU A 96 -2.12 -14.13 -1.80
CA GLU A 96 -1.04 -13.15 -1.93
C GLU A 96 -1.56 -11.79 -2.43
N GLU A 97 -2.52 -11.79 -3.35
CA GLU A 97 -3.13 -10.58 -3.94
C GLU A 97 -3.84 -9.70 -2.89
N ASN A 98 -4.23 -10.27 -1.76
CA ASN A 98 -4.84 -9.55 -0.66
C ASN A 98 -3.81 -8.85 0.22
N LEU A 99 -2.55 -9.26 0.17
CA LEU A 99 -1.49 -8.60 0.92
C LEU A 99 -1.12 -7.27 0.28
N THR A 100 -0.85 -6.29 1.10
CA THR A 100 -0.39 -4.97 0.67
C THR A 100 0.64 -4.42 1.65
N LEU A 101 1.65 -3.77 1.10
CA LEU A 101 2.58 -2.95 1.85
C LEU A 101 1.90 -1.60 2.13
N LEU A 102 1.68 -1.27 3.40
CA LEU A 102 1.09 0.00 3.78
C LEU A 102 2.13 1.13 3.74
N ASP A 103 3.29 0.88 4.36
CA ASP A 103 4.35 1.88 4.48
C ASP A 103 5.68 1.22 4.82
N VAL A 104 6.78 1.95 4.63
CA VAL A 104 8.10 1.64 5.16
C VAL A 104 8.62 2.85 5.88
N LYS A 105 9.09 2.66 7.12
CA LYS A 105 9.65 3.72 7.97
C LYS A 105 11.06 3.35 8.43
N ASP A 106 11.90 4.34 8.57
CA ASP A 106 13.08 4.21 9.41
C ASP A 106 12.69 4.50 10.85
N VAL A 107 13.13 3.62 11.76
CA VAL A 107 12.81 3.71 13.18
C VAL A 107 14.08 3.65 14.01
N SER A 108 14.27 4.61 14.88
CA SER A 108 15.38 4.66 15.82
C SER A 108 14.94 5.15 17.19
N VAL A 109 15.77 4.90 18.20
CA VAL A 109 15.53 5.38 19.56
C VAL A 109 16.78 6.10 20.06
N ILE A 110 16.58 7.29 20.62
CA ILE A 110 17.65 8.09 21.22
C ILE A 110 17.89 7.63 22.66
N GLY A 111 19.16 7.65 23.09
CA GLY A 111 19.53 7.35 24.47
C GLY A 111 20.00 5.91 24.67
N ASN A 112 20.13 5.54 25.93
CA ASN A 112 20.61 4.21 26.33
C ASN A 112 19.45 3.27 26.62
N VAL A 113 18.82 2.76 25.56
CA VAL A 113 17.67 1.88 25.64
C VAL A 113 18.12 0.43 25.52
N LYS A 114 17.58 -0.44 26.36
CA LYS A 114 17.89 -1.87 26.35
C LYS A 114 16.98 -2.62 25.40
N PHE A 115 17.56 -3.36 24.47
CA PHE A 115 16.84 -4.27 23.59
C PHE A 115 16.55 -5.63 24.26
N PRO A 116 15.47 -6.33 23.87
CA PRO A 116 14.49 -5.94 22.86
C PRO A 116 13.60 -4.76 23.30
N VAL A 117 13.15 -3.98 22.31
CA VAL A 117 12.19 -2.89 22.55
C VAL A 117 10.84 -3.26 21.96
N THR A 118 9.76 -2.93 22.67
CA THR A 118 8.39 -3.08 22.17
C THR A 118 7.86 -1.71 21.79
N LEU A 119 7.49 -1.53 20.52
CA LEU A 119 6.99 -0.27 19.99
C LEU A 119 5.55 -0.44 19.48
N THR A 120 4.70 0.55 19.75
CA THR A 120 3.34 0.65 19.25
C THR A 120 3.26 1.81 18.26
N PHE A 121 2.91 1.48 17.02
CA PHE A 121 2.76 2.42 15.91
C PHE A 121 1.29 2.79 15.71
N ASN A 122 1.04 4.05 15.36
CA ASN A 122 -0.27 4.49 14.92
C ASN A 122 -0.43 4.20 13.43
N VAL A 123 -1.38 3.34 13.06
CA VAL A 123 -1.59 2.85 11.69
C VAL A 123 -3.06 3.03 11.29
N LYS A 124 -3.31 3.97 10.40
CA LYS A 124 -4.65 4.30 9.95
C LYS A 124 -5.32 3.12 9.25
N GLY A 125 -6.58 2.87 9.56
CA GLY A 125 -7.40 1.82 8.93
C GLY A 125 -7.22 0.43 9.53
N VAL A 126 -6.23 0.22 10.40
CA VAL A 126 -6.07 -1.03 11.14
C VAL A 126 -7.10 -1.11 12.28
N VAL A 127 -7.65 -2.29 12.48
CA VAL A 127 -8.51 -2.63 13.62
C VAL A 127 -7.99 -3.92 14.26
N ASN A 128 -8.47 -4.25 15.45
CA ASN A 128 -8.02 -5.44 16.18
C ASN A 128 -8.27 -6.78 15.46
N THR A 129 -9.13 -6.79 14.44
CA THR A 129 -9.39 -7.96 13.57
C THR A 129 -8.62 -7.92 12.26
N THR A 130 -7.87 -6.85 11.99
CA THR A 130 -7.01 -6.75 10.82
C THR A 130 -5.95 -7.83 10.88
N LYS A 131 -5.75 -8.50 9.76
CA LYS A 131 -4.67 -9.48 9.57
C LYS A 131 -3.47 -8.76 8.98
N GLY A 132 -2.32 -8.88 9.63
CA GLY A 132 -1.11 -8.22 9.18
C GLY A 132 0.09 -8.53 10.06
N THR A 133 1.23 -8.02 9.68
CA THR A 133 2.49 -8.14 10.42
C THR A 133 3.39 -6.95 10.14
N ILE A 134 4.32 -6.74 11.03
CA ILE A 134 5.45 -5.84 10.83
C ILE A 134 6.63 -6.67 10.34
N LEU A 135 7.35 -6.17 9.35
CA LEU A 135 8.64 -6.70 8.93
C LEU A 135 9.74 -5.76 9.40
N HIS A 136 10.86 -6.32 9.76
CA HIS A 136 12.07 -5.59 10.09
C HIS A 136 13.23 -6.04 9.18
N TYR A 137 14.04 -5.12 8.72
CA TYR A 137 15.24 -5.45 7.96
C TYR A 137 16.45 -5.51 8.90
N ASN A 138 16.99 -6.69 9.14
CA ASN A 138 18.07 -6.92 10.11
C ASN A 138 19.48 -6.62 9.58
N GLY A 139 19.58 -5.87 8.47
CA GLY A 139 20.84 -5.58 7.79
C GLY A 139 21.22 -6.60 6.72
N THR A 140 20.52 -7.73 6.64
CA THR A 140 20.79 -8.80 5.66
C THR A 140 19.50 -9.22 4.91
N ALA A 141 18.40 -9.35 5.62
CA ALA A 141 17.13 -9.81 5.09
C ALA A 141 15.96 -9.20 5.88
N TRP A 142 14.78 -9.21 5.26
CA TRP A 142 13.53 -8.94 5.96
C TRP A 142 13.19 -10.12 6.86
N GLU A 143 12.72 -9.84 8.05
CA GLU A 143 12.22 -10.81 9.01
C GLU A 143 10.84 -10.43 9.53
N VAL A 144 10.08 -11.42 9.96
CA VAL A 144 8.73 -11.22 10.51
C VAL A 144 8.83 -10.89 11.99
N ILE A 145 8.20 -9.81 12.39
CA ILE A 145 8.10 -9.40 13.79
C ILE A 145 6.78 -9.92 14.36
N ASP A 146 6.83 -10.51 15.56
CA ASP A 146 5.62 -10.87 16.30
C ASP A 146 4.80 -9.60 16.56
N THR A 147 3.59 -9.55 15.97
CA THR A 147 2.80 -8.33 15.86
C THR A 147 1.43 -8.50 16.49
N THR A 148 1.07 -7.55 17.33
CA THR A 148 -0.27 -7.44 17.91
C THR A 148 -1.02 -6.30 17.23
N MET A 149 -2.26 -6.59 16.75
CA MET A 149 -3.16 -5.61 16.15
C MET A 149 -4.05 -4.97 17.21
N GLY A 150 -4.17 -3.64 17.15
CA GLY A 150 -5.11 -2.86 17.92
C GLY A 150 -6.01 -2.00 17.04
N ASN A 151 -6.89 -1.21 17.63
CA ASN A 151 -7.70 -0.25 16.90
C ASN A 151 -6.87 1.00 16.57
N GLY A 152 -6.46 1.10 15.31
CA GLY A 152 -5.55 2.15 14.83
C GLY A 152 -4.10 1.90 15.17
N THR A 153 -3.71 0.69 15.62
CA THR A 153 -2.33 0.44 16.07
C THR A 153 -1.80 -0.93 15.65
N MET A 154 -0.48 -1.00 15.47
CA MET A 154 0.29 -2.23 15.35
C MET A 154 1.44 -2.17 16.37
N THR A 155 1.62 -3.25 17.14
CA THR A 155 2.66 -3.34 18.16
C THR A 155 3.61 -4.47 17.80
N GLY A 156 4.91 -4.21 17.82
CA GLY A 156 5.96 -5.20 17.56
C GLY A 156 7.09 -5.12 18.59
N THR A 157 7.79 -6.24 18.79
CA THR A 157 8.99 -6.32 19.63
C THR A 157 10.21 -6.56 18.76
N PHE A 158 11.24 -5.73 18.94
CA PHE A 158 12.40 -5.62 18.06
C PHE A 158 13.68 -5.85 18.83
N ASP A 159 14.56 -6.74 18.35
CA ASP A 159 15.88 -6.96 18.88
C ASP A 159 16.89 -5.89 18.39
N SER A 160 16.59 -5.22 17.31
CA SER A 160 17.28 -4.06 16.76
C SER A 160 16.31 -3.20 15.98
N LEU A 161 16.68 -1.97 15.67
CA LEU A 161 15.86 -1.06 14.87
C LEU A 161 16.59 -0.72 13.58
N SER A 162 15.80 -0.60 12.50
CA SER A 162 16.22 -0.25 11.13
C SER A 162 14.97 -0.15 10.28
N PRO A 163 15.00 -0.13 8.94
CA PRO A 163 13.77 -0.03 8.19
C PRO A 163 12.73 -1.08 8.61
N VAL A 164 11.54 -0.60 8.88
CA VAL A 164 10.38 -1.37 9.30
C VAL A 164 9.29 -1.24 8.25
N ALA A 165 8.74 -2.36 7.79
CA ALA A 165 7.67 -2.38 6.79
C ALA A 165 6.37 -2.94 7.39
N PHE A 166 5.24 -2.33 7.04
CA PHE A 166 3.92 -2.68 7.56
C PHE A 166 3.12 -3.39 6.46
N VAL A 167 2.80 -4.66 6.67
CA VAL A 167 2.10 -5.51 5.70
C VAL A 167 0.77 -5.97 6.30
N VAL A 168 -0.31 -5.82 5.53
CA VAL A 168 -1.65 -6.24 5.96
C VAL A 168 -2.42 -6.93 4.84
N ASP A 169 -3.42 -7.70 5.21
CA ASP A 169 -4.47 -8.15 4.30
C ASP A 169 -5.46 -6.98 4.11
N LYS A 170 -5.42 -6.35 2.93
CA LYS A 170 -6.24 -5.18 2.59
C LYS A 170 -7.74 -5.42 2.73
N THR A 171 -8.19 -6.68 2.66
CA THR A 171 -9.61 -7.03 2.79
C THR A 171 -10.10 -6.97 4.23
N THR A 172 -9.18 -6.87 5.19
CA THR A 172 -9.47 -6.82 6.63
C THR A 172 -9.30 -5.42 7.24
N LEU A 173 -8.95 -4.42 6.44
CA LEU A 173 -8.87 -3.03 6.89
C LEU A 173 -10.27 -2.46 7.15
N GLN A 174 -10.38 -1.51 8.07
CA GLN A 174 -11.63 -0.79 8.30
C GLN A 174 -12.03 0.00 7.04
N GLY A 175 -13.23 -0.23 6.53
CA GLY A 175 -13.73 0.39 5.32
C GLY A 175 -13.42 -0.38 4.03
N ALA A 176 -12.86 -1.58 4.11
CA ALA A 176 -12.66 -2.47 2.96
C ALA A 176 -13.97 -3.07 2.41
N GLU A 177 -15.09 -2.89 3.11
CA GLU A 177 -16.42 -3.32 2.65
C GLU A 177 -16.96 -2.38 1.57
N GLY A 178 -16.46 -2.51 0.35
CA GLY A 178 -16.87 -1.63 -0.75
C GLY A 178 -16.43 -2.07 -2.15
N SER A 179 -16.13 -3.36 -2.36
CA SER A 179 -15.91 -3.86 -3.72
C SER A 179 -16.37 -5.31 -3.82
N GLY A 180 -17.66 -5.46 -4.15
CA GLY A 180 -18.17 -6.70 -4.72
C GLY A 180 -19.06 -7.54 -3.81
N SER A 181 -20.35 -7.27 -3.83
CA SER A 181 -21.39 -8.28 -4.14
C SER A 181 -22.76 -7.60 -4.12
N ASP A 182 -23.42 -7.56 -5.26
CA ASP A 182 -24.88 -7.46 -5.34
C ASP A 182 -25.51 -8.57 -4.48
N GLY A 183 -26.15 -8.16 -3.41
CA GLY A 183 -26.93 -9.01 -2.54
C GLY A 183 -28.02 -8.17 -1.90
N SER A 184 -29.13 -8.00 -2.66
CA SER A 184 -30.39 -7.46 -2.16
C SER A 184 -30.73 -8.01 -0.78
N SER A 185 -30.81 -7.14 0.22
CA SER A 185 -31.67 -7.35 1.37
C SER A 185 -32.19 -6.02 1.88
N ASP A 186 -33.50 -5.82 1.64
CA ASP A 186 -34.31 -4.78 2.23
C ASP A 186 -34.11 -4.68 3.74
N THR A 187 -33.49 -3.58 4.17
CA THR A 187 -33.63 -3.16 5.56
C THR A 187 -34.11 -1.71 5.57
N LYS A 188 -35.39 -1.56 5.87
CA LYS A 188 -36.10 -0.28 6.05
C LYS A 188 -35.31 0.60 7.05
N SER A 189 -34.78 1.72 6.55
CA SER A 189 -34.37 2.83 7.40
C SER A 189 -35.60 3.45 8.09
N PRO A 190 -35.52 3.82 9.36
CA PRO A 190 -36.57 4.60 10.00
C PRO A 190 -36.58 6.01 9.40
N GLN A 191 -37.75 6.31 8.83
CA GLN A 191 -38.07 7.59 8.22
C GLN A 191 -38.26 8.64 9.32
N THR A 192 -37.26 9.54 9.47
CA THR A 192 -37.48 10.77 10.24
C THR A 192 -38.01 11.82 9.28
N ALA A 193 -39.30 12.05 9.34
CA ALA A 193 -40.00 13.10 8.61
C ALA A 193 -39.55 14.46 9.16
N ALA A 194 -38.84 15.23 8.36
CA ALA A 194 -38.76 16.68 8.50
C ALA A 194 -39.21 17.29 7.18
N ALA A 195 -40.43 17.83 7.22
CA ALA A 195 -41.02 18.57 6.13
C ALA A 195 -40.33 19.91 5.93
N TYR A 196 -39.82 20.16 4.71
CA TYR A 196 -39.53 21.52 4.24
C TYR A 196 -40.36 21.82 3.00
N PRO A 197 -40.97 23.03 2.91
CA PRO A 197 -41.89 23.38 1.87
C PRO A 197 -41.19 23.66 0.54
N ALA A 198 -41.91 23.27 -0.52
CA ALA A 198 -41.55 23.51 -1.90
C ALA A 198 -41.47 25.02 -2.21
N ALA A 199 -40.40 25.46 -2.85
CA ALA A 199 -40.40 26.68 -3.65
C ALA A 199 -39.79 26.36 -5.02
N ALA A 200 -40.64 26.49 -6.02
CA ALA A 200 -40.34 26.39 -7.43
C ALA A 200 -39.64 27.64 -7.91
N ALA A 201 -38.73 27.52 -8.91
CA ALA A 201 -38.57 28.45 -10.05
C ALA A 201 -37.34 28.08 -10.86
N LEU A 202 -37.56 27.56 -12.06
CA LEU A 202 -37.46 28.27 -13.35
C LEU A 202 -36.03 28.55 -13.91
N MET A 203 -35.75 27.75 -14.98
CA MET A 203 -35.25 28.20 -16.28
C MET A 203 -33.93 28.99 -16.37
N GLY A 204 -33.03 28.47 -17.18
CA GLY A 204 -31.92 29.19 -17.75
C GLY A 204 -31.13 28.37 -18.78
N LEU A 205 -31.71 28.26 -19.98
CA LEU A 205 -30.98 27.88 -21.21
C LEU A 205 -30.10 29.03 -21.66
N SER A 206 -28.89 28.75 -22.07
CA SER A 206 -28.06 29.41 -23.12
C SER A 206 -26.59 29.30 -22.74
N GLY A 207 -25.65 29.02 -23.61
CA GLY A 207 -25.56 29.04 -25.04
C GLY A 207 -24.12 28.61 -25.38
N ILE A 208 -24.03 27.88 -26.46
CA ILE A 208 -22.81 27.39 -27.08
C ILE A 208 -22.06 28.58 -27.71
N ALA A 209 -20.78 28.74 -27.43
CA ALA A 209 -19.89 29.57 -28.23
C ALA A 209 -18.69 28.76 -28.68
N VAL A 210 -18.76 28.29 -29.91
CA VAL A 210 -17.63 27.76 -30.71
C VAL A 210 -16.85 28.93 -31.23
N ILE A 211 -15.59 29.08 -30.86
CA ILE A 211 -14.65 30.01 -31.53
C ILE A 211 -13.63 29.17 -32.30
N ALA A 212 -13.81 29.11 -33.61
CA ALA A 212 -12.81 28.65 -34.53
C ALA A 212 -11.86 29.81 -34.87
N VAL A 213 -10.58 29.65 -34.55
CA VAL A 213 -9.54 30.60 -35.01
C VAL A 213 -8.79 29.97 -36.16
N LEU A 214 -9.09 30.50 -37.35
CA LEU A 214 -8.30 30.28 -38.57
C LEU A 214 -6.99 31.08 -38.49
N LYS A 215 -5.86 30.41 -38.56
CA LYS A 215 -4.56 31.05 -38.73
C LYS A 215 -4.23 31.09 -40.22
N LYS A 216 -4.26 32.28 -40.81
CA LYS A 216 -3.83 32.58 -42.17
C LYS A 216 -2.34 32.97 -42.18
N ARG A 217 -1.66 32.44 -43.21
CA ARG A 217 -0.24 32.61 -43.51
C ARG A 217 0.16 34.07 -43.74
N ALA A 218 1.36 34.41 -43.40
CA ALA A 218 2.32 35.15 -44.20
C ALA A 218 3.73 34.68 -43.80
#